data_02a901fa2b88629bf843580fe96b3879
#
_entry.id   02a901fa2b88629bf843580fe96b3879
#
_cell.length_a   1.000
_cell.length_b   1.000
_cell.length_c   1.000
_cell.angle_alpha   90.00
_cell.angle_beta   90.00
_cell.angle_gamma   90.00
#
_symmetry.space_group_name_H-M   'P 1'
#
loop_
_entity.id
_entity.type
_entity.pdbx_description
1 polymer ?
#
loop_
_entity_poly.entity_id
_entity_poly.type
_entity_poly.pdbx_seq_one_letter_code
_entity_poly.pdbx_strand_id
1 'polypeptide(L)'
;MIDGSLPSDAASSGPPGLLEVEHLGVSAGSRKILDDVTLSLPDRTVSAVLGPSGCGKTTFIRCLNRMVELSPALKIVGSVRLLGRDLYDREVDPALVRRRIGMVFQRPTVFPQSIFENAAFGLRLVHADEDEVDRSVTDALKRAGLWDEVHDDLDRSALALSGGQQQRLCIARALAVKPRVLLLDEPTSSLDPHGTQRIEATVRHLKEEIAVVIVTHNVGQAARISDRVAFFHAGRVVEVGATPDILERPREALTEQFITGRFT
;
A
#
# COMPACT_ATOMS: atom_id res chain seq x y z
N MET A 1 18.50 -18.76 20.18
CA MET A 1 17.55 -17.66 19.83
C MET A 1 17.95 -17.17 18.45
N ILE A 2 17.22 -17.60 17.41
CA ILE A 2 17.43 -17.13 16.05
C ILE A 2 16.58 -15.85 15.95
N ASP A 3 17.26 -14.73 15.76
CA ASP A 3 16.63 -13.42 15.59
C ASP A 3 15.72 -13.43 14.35
N GLY A 4 14.41 -13.53 14.57
CA GLY A 4 13.36 -13.48 13.52
C GLY A 4 13.20 -12.11 12.86
N SER A 5 14.19 -11.22 12.94
CA SER A 5 14.18 -9.88 12.36
C SER A 5 14.21 -9.92 10.83
N LEU A 6 13.38 -9.09 10.20
CA LEU A 6 13.52 -8.76 8.78
C LEU A 6 14.84 -8.02 8.56
N PRO A 7 15.53 -8.19 7.41
CA PRO A 7 16.82 -7.56 7.17
C PRO A 7 16.77 -6.05 7.42
N SER A 8 17.79 -5.55 8.12
CA SER A 8 18.08 -4.12 8.19
C SER A 8 18.62 -3.63 6.84
N ASP A 9 18.65 -2.34 6.62
CA ASP A 9 18.96 -1.62 5.38
C ASP A 9 20.33 -1.92 4.69
N ALA A 10 20.89 -3.12 4.82
CA ALA A 10 22.13 -3.51 4.17
C ALA A 10 21.92 -3.69 2.66
N ALA A 11 22.57 -2.85 1.86
CA ALA A 11 22.53 -2.82 0.41
C ALA A 11 22.90 -4.17 -0.20
N SER A 12 21.97 -4.76 -0.96
CA SER A 12 22.25 -5.84 -1.89
C SER A 12 22.67 -5.25 -3.24
N SER A 13 23.75 -5.75 -3.81
CA SER A 13 24.33 -5.33 -5.08
C SER A 13 23.49 -5.77 -6.28
N GLY A 14 22.92 -4.81 -7.02
CA GLY A 14 22.14 -4.98 -8.25
C GLY A 14 20.64 -4.85 -8.01
N PRO A 15 19.80 -4.49 -9.02
CA PRO A 15 18.43 -4.12 -8.76
C PRO A 15 17.48 -5.34 -8.65
N PRO A 16 17.42 -6.04 -7.50
CA PRO A 16 16.20 -6.76 -7.16
C PRO A 16 15.17 -5.72 -6.73
N GLY A 17 13.91 -5.92 -7.06
CA GLY A 17 12.84 -5.08 -6.52
C GLY A 17 12.87 -5.12 -4.99
N LEU A 18 12.43 -4.05 -4.36
CA LEU A 18 12.28 -4.03 -2.90
C LEU A 18 11.33 -5.15 -2.45
N LEU A 19 10.22 -5.31 -3.17
CA LEU A 19 9.28 -6.42 -3.04
C LEU A 19 9.28 -7.26 -4.33
N GLU A 20 9.45 -8.56 -4.20
CA GLU A 20 9.41 -9.52 -5.30
C GLU A 20 8.28 -10.52 -5.06
N VAL A 21 7.47 -10.71 -6.07
CA VAL A 21 6.35 -11.67 -6.08
C VAL A 21 6.61 -12.68 -7.18
N GLU A 22 6.61 -13.97 -6.84
CA GLU A 22 6.87 -15.05 -7.78
C GLU A 22 5.77 -16.10 -7.69
N HIS A 23 5.13 -16.36 -8.82
CA HIS A 23 4.11 -17.39 -8.99
C HIS A 23 2.99 -17.33 -7.93
N LEU A 24 2.63 -16.11 -7.48
CA LEU A 24 1.62 -15.93 -6.45
C LEU A 24 0.24 -16.33 -6.96
N GLY A 25 -0.34 -17.33 -6.31
CA GLY A 25 -1.70 -17.77 -6.52
C GLY A 25 -2.52 -17.68 -5.24
N VAL A 26 -3.79 -17.29 -5.36
CA VAL A 26 -4.76 -17.28 -4.24
C VAL A 26 -6.05 -17.91 -4.69
N SER A 27 -6.57 -18.85 -3.90
CA SER A 27 -7.84 -19.54 -4.19
C SER A 27 -8.76 -19.58 -2.98
N ALA A 28 -10.07 -19.54 -3.24
CA ALA A 28 -11.14 -19.79 -2.28
C ALA A 28 -11.89 -21.07 -2.74
N GLY A 29 -11.61 -22.21 -2.11
CA GLY A 29 -12.06 -23.50 -2.61
C GLY A 29 -11.54 -23.78 -4.02
N SER A 30 -12.43 -24.00 -4.99
CA SER A 30 -12.08 -24.21 -6.41
C SER A 30 -11.90 -22.90 -7.20
N ARG A 31 -12.33 -21.76 -6.65
CA ARG A 31 -12.25 -20.46 -7.35
C ARG A 31 -10.86 -19.86 -7.20
N LYS A 32 -10.16 -19.66 -8.31
CA LYS A 32 -8.92 -18.87 -8.35
C LYS A 32 -9.28 -17.39 -8.28
N ILE A 33 -8.59 -16.64 -7.38
CA ILE A 33 -8.69 -15.19 -7.22
C ILE A 33 -7.46 -14.53 -7.83
N LEU A 34 -6.28 -15.09 -7.55
CA LEU A 34 -5.03 -14.78 -8.23
C LEU A 34 -4.47 -16.05 -8.86
N ASP A 35 -3.90 -15.91 -10.05
CA ASP A 35 -3.42 -17.02 -10.84
C ASP A 35 -2.06 -16.68 -11.46
N ASP A 36 -0.99 -17.20 -10.86
CA ASP A 36 0.38 -17.08 -11.35
C ASP A 36 0.88 -15.63 -11.50
N VAL A 37 0.70 -14.81 -10.45
CA VAL A 37 1.16 -13.41 -10.45
C VAL A 37 2.65 -13.37 -10.16
N THR A 38 3.43 -12.82 -11.11
CA THR A 38 4.86 -12.54 -10.96
C THR A 38 5.11 -11.06 -11.23
N LEU A 39 5.69 -10.34 -10.26
CA LEU A 39 5.84 -8.89 -10.31
C LEU A 39 6.96 -8.43 -9.38
N SER A 40 7.78 -7.50 -9.85
CA SER A 40 8.80 -6.80 -9.04
C SER A 40 8.38 -5.36 -8.79
N LEU A 41 8.41 -4.94 -7.53
CA LEU A 41 8.05 -3.61 -7.05
C LEU A 41 9.32 -2.91 -6.53
N PRO A 42 9.83 -1.89 -7.25
CA PRO A 42 11.08 -1.22 -6.89
C PRO A 42 10.95 -0.36 -5.63
N ASP A 43 12.10 -0.07 -4.99
CA ASP A 43 12.18 0.90 -3.89
C ASP A 43 11.96 2.33 -4.41
N ARG A 44 11.45 3.22 -3.55
CA ARG A 44 11.26 4.65 -3.81
C ARG A 44 10.57 4.94 -5.14
N THR A 45 9.54 4.18 -5.42
CA THR A 45 8.70 4.35 -6.61
C THR A 45 7.23 4.29 -6.21
N VAL A 46 6.38 4.89 -7.02
CA VAL A 46 4.94 4.65 -6.97
C VAL A 46 4.59 3.61 -8.03
N SER A 47 4.18 2.43 -7.59
CA SER A 47 3.67 1.37 -8.47
C SER A 47 2.13 1.34 -8.41
N ALA A 48 1.47 1.66 -9.52
CA ALA A 48 0.02 1.55 -9.62
C ALA A 48 -0.42 0.16 -10.07
N VAL A 49 -1.36 -0.42 -9.35
CA VAL A 49 -2.05 -1.66 -9.71
C VAL A 49 -3.41 -1.29 -10.31
N LEU A 50 -3.50 -1.34 -11.63
CA LEU A 50 -4.69 -1.00 -12.41
C LEU A 50 -5.50 -2.24 -12.79
N GLY A 51 -6.79 -2.08 -13.01
CA GLY A 51 -7.67 -3.11 -13.57
C GLY A 51 -9.12 -2.96 -13.15
N PRO A 52 -10.04 -3.71 -13.77
CA PRO A 52 -11.46 -3.65 -13.46
C PRO A 52 -11.77 -4.09 -12.04
N SER A 53 -12.97 -3.75 -11.54
CA SER A 53 -13.43 -4.18 -10.22
C SER A 53 -13.52 -5.70 -10.15
N GLY A 54 -13.11 -6.28 -9.02
CA GLY A 54 -13.16 -7.73 -8.80
C GLY A 54 -12.06 -8.56 -9.47
N CYS A 55 -11.09 -7.96 -10.19
CA CYS A 55 -10.00 -8.71 -10.85
C CYS A 55 -8.89 -9.19 -9.90
N GLY A 56 -8.98 -8.96 -8.58
CA GLY A 56 -8.02 -9.49 -7.59
C GLY A 56 -7.05 -8.48 -6.99
N LYS A 57 -7.07 -7.19 -7.36
CA LYS A 57 -6.12 -6.14 -6.89
C LYS A 57 -6.02 -6.04 -5.37
N THR A 58 -7.15 -5.90 -4.67
CA THR A 58 -7.19 -5.86 -3.21
C THR A 58 -6.64 -7.14 -2.58
N THR A 59 -6.93 -8.30 -3.17
CA THR A 59 -6.36 -9.58 -2.70
C THR A 59 -4.85 -9.60 -2.89
N PHE A 60 -4.36 -9.11 -4.04
CA PHE A 60 -2.94 -9.02 -4.32
C PHE A 60 -2.21 -8.18 -3.28
N ILE A 61 -2.63 -6.93 -3.04
CA ILE A 61 -1.93 -6.09 -2.05
C ILE A 61 -2.02 -6.62 -0.63
N ARG A 62 -3.11 -7.32 -0.27
CA ARG A 62 -3.23 -8.00 1.03
C ARG A 62 -2.27 -9.19 1.16
N CYS A 63 -1.83 -9.79 0.07
CA CYS A 63 -0.76 -10.79 0.10
C CYS A 63 0.59 -10.16 0.41
N LEU A 64 0.86 -8.93 -0.02
CA LEU A 64 2.15 -8.27 0.19
C LEU A 64 2.46 -8.02 1.67
N ASN A 65 1.44 -7.93 2.55
CA ASN A 65 1.60 -7.72 3.99
C ASN A 65 0.97 -8.80 4.87
N ARG A 66 0.67 -9.96 4.30
CA ARG A 66 0.07 -11.11 4.99
C ARG A 66 -1.32 -10.84 5.61
N MET A 67 -2.01 -9.76 5.19
CA MET A 67 -3.40 -9.52 5.62
C MET A 67 -4.38 -10.55 5.04
N VAL A 68 -4.02 -11.20 3.94
CA VAL A 68 -4.82 -12.25 3.31
C VAL A 68 -5.02 -13.46 4.24
N GLU A 69 -4.08 -13.73 5.14
CA GLU A 69 -4.16 -14.83 6.14
C GLU A 69 -5.28 -14.62 7.18
N LEU A 70 -5.79 -13.39 7.33
CA LEU A 70 -6.95 -13.11 8.18
C LEU A 70 -8.26 -13.68 7.59
N SER A 71 -8.20 -14.21 6.37
CA SER A 71 -9.30 -14.89 5.70
C SER A 71 -9.00 -16.39 5.60
N PRO A 72 -9.37 -17.24 6.58
CA PRO A 72 -8.96 -18.65 6.64
C PRO A 72 -9.42 -19.50 5.44
N ALA A 73 -10.43 -19.01 4.70
CA ALA A 73 -10.93 -19.70 3.50
C ALA A 73 -9.97 -19.56 2.29
N LEU A 74 -8.98 -18.69 2.37
CA LEU A 74 -8.05 -18.45 1.26
C LEU A 74 -6.81 -19.34 1.40
N LYS A 75 -6.42 -19.97 0.29
CA LYS A 75 -5.16 -20.70 0.15
C LYS A 75 -4.23 -19.91 -0.72
N ILE A 76 -2.97 -19.80 -0.28
CA ILE A 76 -1.90 -19.02 -0.93
C ILE A 76 -0.84 -19.99 -1.39
N VAL A 77 -0.30 -19.78 -2.60
CA VAL A 77 0.86 -20.47 -3.17
C VAL A 77 1.79 -19.46 -3.81
N GLY A 78 3.04 -19.84 -4.06
CA GLY A 78 4.07 -18.91 -4.56
C GLY A 78 4.83 -18.24 -3.42
N SER A 79 5.58 -17.18 -3.73
CA SER A 79 6.38 -16.45 -2.76
C SER A 79 6.22 -14.94 -2.86
N VAL A 80 6.36 -14.24 -1.73
CA VAL A 80 6.46 -12.79 -1.64
C VAL A 80 7.69 -12.47 -0.79
N ARG A 81 8.67 -11.78 -1.37
CA ARG A 81 9.92 -11.45 -0.69
C ARG A 81 10.08 -9.96 -0.50
N LEU A 82 10.47 -9.54 0.70
CA LEU A 82 10.94 -8.20 0.99
C LEU A 82 12.45 -8.25 1.20
N LEU A 83 13.21 -7.51 0.39
CA LEU A 83 14.68 -7.52 0.44
C LEU A 83 15.26 -8.95 0.38
N GLY A 84 14.70 -9.81 -0.46
CA GLY A 84 15.11 -11.20 -0.66
C GLY A 84 14.59 -12.20 0.39
N ARG A 85 14.01 -11.76 1.52
CA ARG A 85 13.45 -12.66 2.53
C ARG A 85 11.97 -12.97 2.25
N ASP A 86 11.64 -14.26 2.23
CA ASP A 86 10.24 -14.69 2.05
C ASP A 86 9.40 -14.28 3.25
N LEU A 87 8.33 -13.53 2.99
CA LEU A 87 7.42 -13.02 4.02
C LEU A 87 6.52 -14.12 4.61
N TYR A 88 6.37 -15.25 3.90
CA TYR A 88 5.54 -16.39 4.33
C TYR A 88 6.34 -17.50 5.00
N ASP A 89 7.63 -17.31 5.20
CA ASP A 89 8.43 -18.22 6.02
C ASP A 89 7.83 -18.34 7.43
N ARG A 90 7.83 -19.55 7.98
CA ARG A 90 7.25 -19.86 9.31
C ARG A 90 7.92 -19.10 10.44
N GLU A 91 9.19 -18.73 10.28
CA GLU A 91 9.95 -17.96 11.26
C GLU A 91 9.66 -16.47 11.23
N VAL A 92 8.96 -15.96 10.20
CA VAL A 92 8.64 -14.55 10.04
C VAL A 92 7.33 -14.22 10.75
N ASP A 93 7.40 -13.35 11.76
CA ASP A 93 6.21 -12.85 12.45
C ASP A 93 5.36 -11.94 11.54
N PRO A 94 4.07 -12.26 11.32
CA PRO A 94 3.17 -11.41 10.54
C PRO A 94 3.03 -9.98 11.08
N ALA A 95 3.20 -9.76 12.38
CA ALA A 95 3.14 -8.43 12.98
C ALA A 95 4.31 -7.56 12.52
N LEU A 96 5.52 -8.13 12.45
CA LEU A 96 6.70 -7.45 11.90
C LEU A 96 6.53 -7.13 10.41
N VAL A 97 5.95 -8.04 9.62
CA VAL A 97 5.64 -7.79 8.20
C VAL A 97 4.71 -6.59 8.07
N ARG A 98 3.60 -6.56 8.84
CA ARG A 98 2.60 -5.47 8.78
C ARG A 98 3.16 -4.14 9.28
N ARG A 99 4.15 -4.16 10.15
CA ARG A 99 4.89 -2.95 10.57
C ARG A 99 5.78 -2.43 9.44
N ARG A 100 6.47 -3.30 8.70
CA ARG A 100 7.35 -2.94 7.58
C ARG A 100 6.59 -2.59 6.30
N ILE A 101 5.41 -3.17 6.12
CA ILE A 101 4.53 -2.97 4.96
C ILE A 101 3.18 -2.49 5.48
N GLY A 102 3.07 -1.16 5.63
CA GLY A 102 1.84 -0.52 6.09
C GLY A 102 0.73 -0.60 5.04
N MET A 103 -0.52 -0.60 5.48
CA MET A 103 -1.66 -0.62 4.58
C MET A 103 -2.74 0.38 5.00
N VAL A 104 -3.26 1.09 4.01
CA VAL A 104 -4.40 2.00 4.15
C VAL A 104 -5.53 1.49 3.28
N PHE A 105 -6.70 1.31 3.87
CA PHE A 105 -7.88 0.75 3.22
C PHE A 105 -8.67 1.80 2.44
N GLN A 106 -9.52 1.34 1.53
CA GLN A 106 -10.40 2.16 0.71
C GLN A 106 -11.31 3.08 1.54
N ARG A 107 -11.88 2.53 2.63
CA ARG A 107 -12.66 3.32 3.59
C ARG A 107 -11.78 3.70 4.76
N PRO A 108 -11.73 4.98 5.14
CA PRO A 108 -10.99 5.39 6.34
C PRO A 108 -11.50 4.61 7.55
N THR A 109 -10.59 4.03 8.31
CA THR A 109 -10.92 3.31 9.55
C THR A 109 -10.20 4.01 10.70
N VAL A 110 -10.81 5.10 11.20
CA VAL A 110 -10.32 5.78 12.39
C VAL A 110 -10.91 5.15 13.64
N PHE A 111 -10.14 5.11 14.70
CA PHE A 111 -10.61 4.65 16.02
C PHE A 111 -11.38 5.76 16.73
N PRO A 112 -12.32 5.43 17.64
CA PRO A 112 -13.06 6.41 18.46
C PRO A 112 -12.16 6.98 19.56
N GLN A 113 -11.04 7.57 19.15
CA GLN A 113 -9.99 8.14 19.97
C GLN A 113 -9.60 9.51 19.40
N SER A 114 -8.68 10.22 20.04
CA SER A 114 -8.14 11.48 19.54
C SER A 114 -7.36 11.30 18.22
N ILE A 115 -7.07 12.42 17.55
CA ILE A 115 -6.20 12.43 16.36
C ILE A 115 -4.81 11.90 16.73
N PHE A 116 -4.27 12.36 17.87
CA PHE A 116 -2.97 11.92 18.38
C PHE A 116 -2.93 10.41 18.59
N GLU A 117 -3.87 9.85 19.36
CA GLU A 117 -3.89 8.42 19.68
C GLU A 117 -4.14 7.54 18.44
N ASN A 118 -4.88 8.04 17.44
CA ASN A 118 -4.96 7.35 16.15
C ASN A 118 -3.60 7.26 15.46
N ALA A 119 -2.84 8.35 15.39
CA ALA A 119 -1.52 8.36 14.78
C ALA A 119 -0.50 7.54 15.59
N ALA A 120 -0.57 7.62 16.92
CA ALA A 120 0.32 6.93 17.86
C ALA A 120 0.06 5.42 17.98
N PHE A 121 -1.08 4.93 17.51
CA PHE A 121 -1.56 3.56 17.79
C PHE A 121 -0.51 2.47 17.55
N GLY A 122 0.17 2.49 16.40
CA GLY A 122 1.20 1.49 16.09
C GLY A 122 2.43 1.59 16.98
N LEU A 123 2.79 2.79 17.43
CA LEU A 123 3.91 3.03 18.34
C LEU A 123 3.60 2.54 19.76
N ARG A 124 2.35 2.74 20.22
CA ARG A 124 1.87 2.20 21.50
C ARG A 124 1.98 0.67 21.57
N LEU A 125 1.67 -0.02 20.46
CA LEU A 125 1.76 -1.50 20.39
C LEU A 125 3.19 -2.03 20.53
N VAL A 126 4.20 -1.23 20.15
CA VAL A 126 5.61 -1.63 20.26
C VAL A 126 6.32 -1.03 21.48
N HIS A 127 5.54 -0.42 22.40
CA HIS A 127 6.04 0.18 23.63
C HIS A 127 7.15 1.22 23.41
N ALA A 128 7.03 2.05 22.36
CA ALA A 128 7.92 3.18 22.14
C ALA A 128 7.84 4.18 23.31
N ASP A 129 8.94 4.86 23.62
CA ASP A 129 8.92 5.90 24.66
C ASP A 129 8.12 7.12 24.21
N GLU A 130 7.64 7.93 25.18
CA GLU A 130 6.75 9.06 24.89
C GLU A 130 7.41 10.12 24.00
N ASP A 131 8.69 10.40 24.19
CA ASP A 131 9.42 11.37 23.36
C ASP A 131 9.55 10.88 21.90
N GLU A 132 9.68 9.57 21.69
CA GLU A 132 9.68 8.98 20.36
C GLU A 132 8.28 9.02 19.75
N VAL A 133 7.25 8.76 20.53
CA VAL A 133 5.84 8.82 20.10
C VAL A 133 5.51 10.22 19.61
N ASP A 134 5.78 11.27 20.40
CA ASP A 134 5.49 12.66 20.05
C ASP A 134 6.17 13.10 18.76
N ARG A 135 7.47 12.80 18.63
CA ARG A 135 8.25 13.11 17.42
C ARG A 135 7.71 12.37 16.20
N SER A 136 7.43 11.07 16.34
CA SER A 136 6.98 10.23 15.22
C SER A 136 5.56 10.57 14.78
N VAL A 137 4.66 10.91 15.71
CA VAL A 137 3.29 11.38 15.40
C VAL A 137 3.34 12.69 14.64
N THR A 138 4.12 13.67 15.15
CA THR A 138 4.29 14.96 14.48
C THR A 138 4.83 14.80 13.06
N ASP A 139 5.88 14.02 12.88
CA ASP A 139 6.47 13.73 11.57
C ASP A 139 5.47 13.05 10.64
N ALA A 140 4.78 12.02 11.12
CA ALA A 140 3.81 11.28 10.33
C ALA A 140 2.62 12.15 9.88
N LEU A 141 2.11 13.04 10.73
CA LEU A 141 1.05 13.99 10.38
C LEU A 141 1.52 15.00 9.33
N LYS A 142 2.76 15.49 9.43
CA LYS A 142 3.38 16.37 8.41
C LYS A 142 3.50 15.65 7.08
N ARG A 143 4.06 14.46 7.06
CA ARG A 143 4.24 13.63 5.85
C ARG A 143 2.92 13.24 5.19
N ALA A 144 1.87 13.03 5.99
CA ALA A 144 0.52 12.79 5.48
C ALA A 144 -0.21 14.07 5.00
N GLY A 145 0.40 15.25 5.12
CA GLY A 145 -0.18 16.53 4.76
C GLY A 145 -1.40 16.91 5.60
N LEU A 146 -1.44 16.49 6.86
CA LEU A 146 -2.57 16.75 7.77
C LEU A 146 -2.20 17.71 8.89
N TRP A 147 -0.93 17.88 9.21
CA TRP A 147 -0.43 18.64 10.34
C TRP A 147 -1.01 20.06 10.43
N ASP A 148 -0.94 20.84 9.35
CA ASP A 148 -1.38 22.24 9.34
C ASP A 148 -2.89 22.43 9.61
N GLU A 149 -3.68 21.36 9.53
CA GLU A 149 -5.12 21.39 9.75
C GLU A 149 -5.51 20.94 11.18
N VAL A 150 -4.58 20.29 11.90
CA VAL A 150 -4.95 19.62 13.18
C VAL A 150 -4.00 19.89 14.34
N HIS A 151 -2.84 20.52 14.11
CA HIS A 151 -1.78 20.65 15.12
C HIS A 151 -2.22 21.41 16.38
N ASP A 152 -3.20 22.33 16.28
CA ASP A 152 -3.70 23.08 17.43
C ASP A 152 -4.66 22.28 18.32
N ASP A 153 -5.16 21.13 17.86
CA ASP A 153 -6.18 20.35 18.58
C ASP A 153 -6.05 18.85 18.27
N LEU A 154 -4.91 18.27 18.66
CA LEU A 154 -4.63 16.83 18.46
C LEU A 154 -5.45 15.93 19.39
N ASP A 155 -5.99 16.46 20.47
CA ASP A 155 -6.84 15.75 21.42
C ASP A 155 -8.29 15.62 20.92
N ARG A 156 -8.66 16.37 19.88
CA ARG A 156 -9.98 16.26 19.25
C ARG A 156 -10.24 14.85 18.74
N SER A 157 -11.51 14.41 18.86
CA SER A 157 -11.95 13.14 18.33
C SER A 157 -11.67 13.01 16.82
N ALA A 158 -11.00 11.94 16.40
CA ALA A 158 -10.74 11.65 14.99
C ALA A 158 -12.04 11.44 14.18
N LEU A 159 -13.14 11.07 14.82
CA LEU A 159 -14.45 10.93 14.16
C LEU A 159 -15.04 12.28 13.70
N ALA A 160 -14.58 13.40 14.26
CA ALA A 160 -15.00 14.75 13.86
C ALA A 160 -14.29 15.27 12.60
N LEU A 161 -13.30 14.54 12.09
CA LEU A 161 -12.59 14.88 10.86
C LEU A 161 -13.44 14.61 9.61
N SER A 162 -13.22 15.37 8.54
CA SER A 162 -13.79 15.08 7.22
C SER A 162 -13.24 13.77 6.67
N GLY A 163 -13.92 13.14 5.68
CA GLY A 163 -13.47 11.89 5.10
C GLY A 163 -12.04 11.94 4.54
N GLY A 164 -11.66 13.04 3.89
CA GLY A 164 -10.30 13.26 3.38
C GLY A 164 -9.27 13.45 4.50
N GLN A 165 -9.63 14.12 5.59
CA GLN A 165 -8.78 14.22 6.78
C GLN A 165 -8.61 12.87 7.47
N GLN A 166 -9.71 12.10 7.61
CA GLN A 166 -9.64 10.74 8.17
C GLN A 166 -8.74 9.82 7.34
N GLN A 167 -8.80 9.92 6.00
CA GLN A 167 -7.94 9.12 5.13
C GLN A 167 -6.46 9.49 5.32
N ARG A 168 -6.15 10.81 5.41
CA ARG A 168 -4.78 11.25 5.70
C ARG A 168 -4.32 10.87 7.11
N LEU A 169 -5.23 10.83 8.09
CA LEU A 169 -4.92 10.31 9.42
C LEU A 169 -4.59 8.80 9.39
N CYS A 170 -5.32 8.00 8.57
CA CYS A 170 -4.96 6.59 8.35
C CYS A 170 -3.59 6.43 7.69
N ILE A 171 -3.22 7.34 6.76
CA ILE A 171 -1.88 7.38 6.18
C ILE A 171 -0.85 7.74 7.27
N ALA A 172 -1.08 8.78 8.07
CA ALA A 172 -0.19 9.17 9.17
C ALA A 172 0.02 8.03 10.16
N ARG A 173 -1.04 7.34 10.57
CA ARG A 173 -0.96 6.15 11.44
C ARG A 173 -0.07 5.05 10.86
N ALA A 174 -0.17 4.81 9.55
CA ALA A 174 0.69 3.82 8.89
C ALA A 174 2.15 4.29 8.80
N LEU A 175 2.40 5.58 8.60
CA LEU A 175 3.74 6.18 8.50
C LEU A 175 4.46 6.29 9.84
N ALA A 176 3.74 6.45 10.95
CA ALA A 176 4.30 6.65 12.30
C ALA A 176 5.26 5.53 12.72
N VAL A 177 5.00 4.29 12.29
CA VAL A 177 5.87 3.12 12.55
C VAL A 177 7.01 2.97 11.55
N LYS A 178 7.26 3.97 10.69
CA LYS A 178 8.35 4.05 9.71
C LYS A 178 8.42 2.81 8.79
N PRO A 179 7.36 2.54 8.00
CA PRO A 179 7.34 1.39 7.09
C PRO A 179 8.32 1.59 5.92
N ARG A 180 8.74 0.49 5.29
CA ARG A 180 9.51 0.49 4.03
C ARG A 180 8.59 0.57 2.79
N VAL A 181 7.37 0.09 2.93
CA VAL A 181 6.37 0.05 1.87
C VAL A 181 5.04 0.54 2.41
N LEU A 182 4.34 1.38 1.66
CA LEU A 182 2.97 1.79 1.93
C LEU A 182 2.03 1.26 0.85
N LEU A 183 1.06 0.46 1.25
CA LEU A 183 0.01 -0.08 0.39
C LEU A 183 -1.24 0.78 0.53
N LEU A 184 -1.80 1.25 -0.58
CA LEU A 184 -2.99 2.09 -0.63
C LEU A 184 -4.06 1.40 -1.48
N ASP A 185 -5.16 0.99 -0.87
CA ASP A 185 -6.29 0.34 -1.57
C ASP A 185 -7.35 1.37 -1.93
N GLU A 186 -7.36 1.84 -3.17
CA GLU A 186 -8.30 2.86 -3.69
C GLU A 186 -8.49 4.08 -2.75
N PRO A 187 -7.42 4.75 -2.29
CA PRO A 187 -7.46 5.69 -1.15
C PRO A 187 -8.26 6.96 -1.42
N THR A 188 -8.68 7.20 -2.66
CA THR A 188 -9.38 8.43 -3.08
C THR A 188 -10.80 8.19 -3.59
N SER A 189 -11.27 6.93 -3.61
CA SER A 189 -12.54 6.56 -4.24
C SER A 189 -13.79 7.23 -3.67
N SER A 190 -13.72 7.68 -2.41
CA SER A 190 -14.84 8.34 -1.69
C SER A 190 -14.59 9.82 -1.42
N LEU A 191 -13.56 10.41 -2.05
CA LEU A 191 -13.15 11.79 -1.79
C LEU A 191 -13.59 12.74 -2.92
N ASP A 192 -13.74 13.98 -2.54
CA ASP A 192 -13.91 15.08 -3.48
C ASP A 192 -12.60 15.35 -4.27
N PRO A 193 -12.62 16.17 -5.32
CA PRO A 193 -11.43 16.46 -6.12
C PRO A 193 -10.30 17.10 -5.30
N HIS A 194 -10.61 17.91 -4.30
CA HIS A 194 -9.60 18.56 -3.46
C HIS A 194 -8.92 17.57 -2.50
N GLY A 195 -9.70 16.71 -1.84
CA GLY A 195 -9.17 15.62 -1.02
C GLY A 195 -8.32 14.66 -1.84
N THR A 196 -8.76 14.34 -3.07
CA THR A 196 -7.98 13.52 -4.02
C THR A 196 -6.62 14.15 -4.32
N GLN A 197 -6.57 15.44 -4.70
CA GLN A 197 -5.34 16.15 -5.01
C GLN A 197 -4.36 16.16 -3.82
N ARG A 198 -4.85 16.32 -2.60
CA ARG A 198 -4.00 16.28 -1.39
C ARG A 198 -3.38 14.91 -1.18
N ILE A 199 -4.14 13.82 -1.35
CA ILE A 199 -3.58 12.46 -1.25
C ILE A 199 -2.58 12.19 -2.38
N GLU A 200 -2.86 12.61 -3.61
CA GLU A 200 -1.93 12.48 -4.72
C GLU A 200 -0.61 13.25 -4.47
N ALA A 201 -0.68 14.45 -3.89
CA ALA A 201 0.50 15.20 -3.49
C ALA A 201 1.31 14.47 -2.39
N THR A 202 0.62 13.94 -1.38
CA THR A 202 1.22 13.11 -0.33
C THR A 202 1.95 11.90 -0.92
N VAL A 203 1.32 11.16 -1.84
CA VAL A 203 1.91 9.97 -2.48
C VAL A 203 3.17 10.33 -3.27
N ARG A 204 3.14 11.43 -4.04
CA ARG A 204 4.32 11.90 -4.78
C ARG A 204 5.48 12.30 -3.88
N HIS A 205 5.20 12.85 -2.70
CA HIS A 205 6.24 13.19 -1.74
C HIS A 205 6.82 11.94 -1.06
N LEU A 206 5.97 11.00 -0.67
CA LEU A 206 6.39 9.79 0.02
C LEU A 206 7.32 8.88 -0.79
N LYS A 207 7.21 8.89 -2.13
CA LYS A 207 8.08 8.05 -2.98
C LYS A 207 9.57 8.40 -2.86
N GLU A 208 9.92 9.59 -2.43
CA GLU A 208 11.33 9.98 -2.22
C GLU A 208 11.98 9.20 -1.07
N GLU A 209 11.17 8.62 -0.19
CA GLU A 209 11.63 7.94 1.01
C GLU A 209 11.30 6.44 1.03
N ILE A 210 10.11 6.07 0.57
CA ILE A 210 9.58 4.70 0.65
C ILE A 210 8.95 4.25 -0.66
N ALA A 211 8.80 2.94 -0.85
CA ALA A 211 7.98 2.42 -1.94
C ALA A 211 6.49 2.60 -1.64
N VAL A 212 5.72 3.02 -2.64
CA VAL A 212 4.26 3.14 -2.54
C VAL A 212 3.61 2.25 -3.59
N VAL A 213 2.68 1.40 -3.16
CA VAL A 213 1.84 0.59 -4.06
C VAL A 213 0.41 1.09 -3.94
N ILE A 214 -0.14 1.60 -5.03
CA ILE A 214 -1.51 2.11 -5.06
C ILE A 214 -2.40 1.27 -5.96
N VAL A 215 -3.49 0.77 -5.41
CA VAL A 215 -4.57 0.18 -6.20
C VAL A 215 -5.52 1.29 -6.63
N THR A 216 -5.83 1.35 -7.91
CA THR A 216 -6.83 2.27 -8.45
C THR A 216 -7.47 1.68 -9.71
N HIS A 217 -8.68 2.08 -10.02
CA HIS A 217 -9.31 1.85 -11.31
C HIS A 217 -9.30 3.12 -12.18
N ASN A 218 -8.74 4.22 -11.67
CA ASN A 218 -8.68 5.52 -12.36
C ASN A 218 -7.35 5.66 -13.11
N VAL A 219 -7.39 5.50 -14.44
CA VAL A 219 -6.25 5.64 -15.35
C VAL A 219 -5.61 7.03 -15.24
N GLY A 220 -6.43 8.10 -15.17
CA GLY A 220 -5.93 9.46 -15.01
C GLY A 220 -5.18 9.68 -13.70
N GLN A 221 -5.60 9.04 -12.61
CA GLN A 221 -4.87 9.07 -11.34
C GLN A 221 -3.51 8.37 -11.48
N ALA A 222 -3.50 7.16 -12.03
CA ALA A 222 -2.24 6.43 -12.25
C ALA A 222 -1.26 7.25 -13.10
N ALA A 223 -1.75 7.89 -14.18
CA ALA A 223 -0.94 8.75 -15.04
C ALA A 223 -0.27 9.92 -14.28
N ARG A 224 -0.97 10.49 -13.27
CA ARG A 224 -0.46 11.66 -12.53
C ARG A 224 0.55 11.32 -11.44
N ILE A 225 0.47 10.13 -10.86
CA ILE A 225 1.21 9.86 -9.62
C ILE A 225 2.14 8.65 -9.68
N SER A 226 1.97 7.72 -10.62
CA SER A 226 2.77 6.51 -10.64
C SER A 226 3.96 6.60 -11.59
N ASP A 227 5.03 5.88 -11.22
CA ASP A 227 6.21 5.68 -12.05
C ASP A 227 6.09 4.40 -12.88
N ARG A 228 5.37 3.41 -12.33
CA ARG A 228 5.12 2.11 -12.95
C ARG A 228 3.65 1.72 -12.83
N VAL A 229 3.19 0.96 -13.79
CA VAL A 229 1.83 0.41 -13.82
C VAL A 229 1.92 -1.10 -14.00
N ALA A 230 1.13 -1.84 -13.22
CA ALA A 230 0.82 -3.24 -13.43
C ALA A 230 -0.69 -3.36 -13.72
N PHE A 231 -1.05 -3.79 -14.93
CA PHE A 231 -2.44 -3.99 -15.30
C PHE A 231 -2.88 -5.41 -14.97
N PHE A 232 -3.93 -5.51 -14.16
CA PHE A 232 -4.52 -6.76 -13.68
C PHE A 232 -5.84 -7.05 -14.39
N HIS A 233 -6.00 -8.29 -14.83
CA HIS A 233 -7.25 -8.81 -15.35
C HIS A 233 -7.44 -10.28 -14.94
N ALA A 234 -8.63 -10.64 -14.46
CA ALA A 234 -9.02 -12.01 -14.10
C ALA A 234 -7.97 -12.75 -13.22
N GLY A 235 -7.41 -12.05 -12.23
CA GLY A 235 -6.44 -12.62 -11.29
C GLY A 235 -5.00 -12.70 -11.79
N ARG A 236 -4.69 -12.19 -12.98
CA ARG A 236 -3.35 -12.21 -13.59
C ARG A 236 -2.82 -10.82 -13.85
N VAL A 237 -1.50 -10.69 -13.88
CA VAL A 237 -0.83 -9.51 -14.45
C VAL A 237 -0.80 -9.71 -15.96
N VAL A 238 -1.45 -8.80 -16.69
CA VAL A 238 -1.49 -8.80 -18.15
C VAL A 238 -0.28 -8.06 -18.73
N GLU A 239 0.01 -6.91 -18.15
CA GLU A 239 1.10 -6.06 -18.61
C GLU A 239 1.70 -5.26 -17.45
N VAL A 240 3.02 -5.05 -17.47
CA VAL A 240 3.73 -4.24 -16.47
C VAL A 240 4.85 -3.45 -17.15
N GLY A 241 4.99 -2.18 -16.75
CA GLY A 241 6.03 -1.32 -17.32
C GLY A 241 6.06 0.07 -16.68
N ALA A 242 6.86 0.97 -17.28
CA ALA A 242 6.82 2.38 -16.92
C ALA A 242 5.44 2.96 -17.26
N THR A 243 4.98 3.92 -16.47
CA THR A 243 3.62 4.50 -16.63
C THR A 243 3.36 5.01 -18.04
N PRO A 244 4.25 5.78 -18.70
CA PRO A 244 4.02 6.23 -20.07
C PRO A 244 3.93 5.07 -21.08
N ASP A 245 4.75 4.03 -20.92
CA ASP A 245 4.75 2.88 -21.83
C ASP A 245 3.41 2.15 -21.79
N ILE A 246 2.88 1.93 -20.57
CA ILE A 246 1.61 1.20 -20.39
C ILE A 246 0.41 2.06 -20.78
N LEU A 247 0.42 3.35 -20.45
CA LEU A 247 -0.77 4.20 -20.65
C LEU A 247 -0.87 4.82 -22.06
N GLU A 248 0.26 5.04 -22.73
CA GLU A 248 0.29 5.68 -24.05
C GLU A 248 0.53 4.67 -25.20
N ARG A 249 1.25 3.58 -24.92
CA ARG A 249 1.67 2.58 -25.90
C ARG A 249 1.56 1.14 -25.38
N PRO A 250 0.37 0.74 -24.92
CA PRO A 250 0.16 -0.63 -24.42
C PRO A 250 0.46 -1.64 -25.53
N ARG A 251 1.06 -2.76 -25.14
CA ARG A 251 1.37 -3.88 -26.07
C ARG A 251 0.25 -4.89 -26.11
N GLU A 252 -0.50 -4.99 -24.99
CA GLU A 252 -1.58 -5.95 -24.83
C GLU A 252 -2.93 -5.32 -25.18
N ALA A 253 -3.70 -5.97 -26.05
CA ALA A 253 -5.01 -5.47 -26.47
C ALA A 253 -6.00 -5.27 -25.31
N LEU A 254 -5.92 -6.09 -24.26
CA LEU A 254 -6.73 -5.94 -23.05
C LEU A 254 -6.38 -4.66 -22.28
N THR A 255 -5.09 -4.31 -22.22
CA THR A 255 -4.62 -3.07 -21.61
C THR A 255 -5.15 -1.86 -22.39
N GLU A 256 -5.04 -1.89 -23.72
CA GLU A 256 -5.56 -0.82 -24.59
C GLU A 256 -7.07 -0.61 -24.42
N GLN A 257 -7.84 -1.70 -24.42
CA GLN A 257 -9.30 -1.63 -24.23
C GLN A 257 -9.66 -1.01 -22.88
N PHE A 258 -8.94 -1.36 -21.81
CA PHE A 258 -9.18 -0.80 -20.48
C PHE A 258 -8.88 0.70 -20.43
N ILE A 259 -7.73 1.12 -20.94
CA ILE A 259 -7.28 2.52 -20.92
C ILE A 259 -8.20 3.41 -21.76
N THR A 260 -8.68 2.91 -22.93
CA THR A 260 -9.55 3.66 -23.82
C THR A 260 -11.04 3.62 -23.42
N GLY A 261 -11.40 2.95 -22.33
CA GLY A 261 -12.77 2.81 -21.87
C GLY A 261 -13.63 1.88 -22.76
N ARG A 262 -13.02 1.08 -23.62
CA ARG A 262 -13.71 0.10 -24.51
C ARG A 262 -13.81 -1.30 -23.87
N PHE A 263 -13.51 -1.39 -22.60
CA PHE A 263 -13.53 -2.64 -21.84
C PHE A 263 -14.98 -3.01 -21.52
N THR A 264 -15.50 -4.07 -22.11
CA THR A 264 -16.88 -4.58 -21.94
C THR A 264 -16.88 -5.88 -21.13
#